data_021041cf8390ec405e4d3e8a14159d64
#
_entry.id   021041cf8390ec405e4d3e8a14159d64
#
_cell.length_a   1.000
_cell.length_b   1.000
_cell.length_c   1.000
_cell.angle_alpha   90.00
_cell.angle_beta   90.00
_cell.angle_gamma   90.00
#
_symmetry.space_group_name_H-M   'P 1'
#
loop_
_entity.id
_entity.type
_entity.pdbx_description
1 polymer ?
#
loop_
_entity_poly.entity_id
_entity_poly.type
_entity_poly.pdbx_seq_one_letter_code
_entity_poly.pdbx_strand_id
1 'polypeptide(L)'
;MGELRADWRLRLRREDAHGPVCGAGVLVDQYTALTCAHVVRRPDAVMWLEFAENGGLEPVSARVMPGGWLAEGAGGEDVAVLRLDSPRPQARRAPLDTRLRGGMEVYATGYAEGFDDGMSLWGRIGGASGERVQLDAVTRSEVVRAGFSGAGVCTRPEEGRPARVVGLVVSWRGDLGAALPEDNRLSFSYLIPVDRIAELSPVIKELSSPGAWDHGFEERLGRWFDDPDEDPVKITVVSPGSGKDRSLRHLLHRAHVVHRGGASRPDLIDHALDQVTFPAGEYLAYWDWLRGAKARPVRAADRAPVRPVTVLVDGLDEEPRPELLIDVLARLRMFGFRLLLVFRHEGGPGWTASRDLLLRPALLDHADTLLDRLRRAEFGRAIRRDIVDSASLGSVTETADRHRATRRHLDDVRDPQQQLTLLRALIRALRADLSRCGDR
;
A
#
# COMPACT_ATOMS: atom_id res chain seq x y z
N MET A 1 2.49 19.62 -3.35
CA MET A 1 1.66 19.14 -4.48
C MET A 1 1.10 17.79 -4.05
N GLY A 2 -0.18 17.76 -3.61
CA GLY A 2 -0.84 16.53 -3.18
C GLY A 2 -0.93 15.51 -4.31
N GLU A 3 -0.99 14.25 -3.95
CA GLU A 3 -0.93 13.09 -4.86
C GLU A 3 -1.94 13.22 -6.03
N LEU A 4 -1.45 13.63 -7.18
CA LEU A 4 -2.18 13.53 -8.45
C LEU A 4 -2.12 12.10 -9.02
N ARG A 5 -1.24 11.24 -8.48
CA ARG A 5 -1.10 9.85 -8.94
C ARG A 5 -2.23 8.98 -8.41
N ALA A 6 -2.92 8.35 -9.33
CA ALA A 6 -3.97 7.38 -9.06
C ALA A 6 -3.57 6.02 -9.65
N ASP A 7 -2.65 5.32 -8.97
CA ASP A 7 -2.05 4.05 -9.40
C ASP A 7 -3.09 2.94 -9.73
N TRP A 8 -4.37 3.19 -9.43
CA TRP A 8 -5.48 2.30 -9.71
C TRP A 8 -6.15 2.54 -11.06
N ARG A 9 -5.73 3.55 -11.82
CA ARG A 9 -6.26 3.80 -13.17
C ARG A 9 -5.66 2.83 -14.15
N LEU A 10 -6.53 2.21 -14.95
CA LEU A 10 -6.16 1.16 -15.88
C LEU A 10 -6.48 1.59 -17.31
N ARG A 11 -5.54 1.36 -18.22
CA ARG A 11 -5.78 1.30 -19.66
C ARG A 11 -6.12 -0.15 -20.00
N LEU A 12 -7.19 -0.35 -20.75
CA LEU A 12 -7.61 -1.67 -21.20
C LEU A 12 -7.28 -1.87 -22.65
N ARG A 13 -6.72 -3.04 -22.94
CA ARG A 13 -6.38 -3.47 -24.31
C ARG A 13 -7.01 -4.83 -24.57
N ARG A 14 -7.37 -5.08 -25.84
CA ARG A 14 -7.85 -6.38 -26.30
C ARG A 14 -6.71 -7.09 -27.00
N GLU A 15 -6.88 -8.38 -27.22
CA GLU A 15 -6.01 -9.22 -28.02
C GLU A 15 -4.62 -9.42 -27.39
N ASP A 16 -3.86 -8.37 -27.15
CA ASP A 16 -2.52 -8.43 -26.55
C ASP A 16 -2.20 -7.23 -25.66
N ALA A 17 -1.08 -7.33 -24.94
CA ALA A 17 -0.63 -6.32 -23.97
C ALA A 17 -0.22 -4.96 -24.62
N HIS A 18 0.03 -4.93 -25.92
CA HIS A 18 0.52 -3.78 -26.67
C HIS A 18 -0.47 -3.30 -27.74
N GLY A 19 -1.63 -3.95 -27.84
CA GLY A 19 -2.69 -3.58 -28.76
C GLY A 19 -3.25 -2.18 -28.46
N PRO A 20 -4.16 -1.67 -29.31
CA PRO A 20 -4.76 -0.35 -29.09
C PRO A 20 -5.58 -0.31 -27.81
N VAL A 21 -5.55 0.83 -27.14
CA VAL A 21 -6.40 1.09 -25.97
C VAL A 21 -7.86 1.08 -26.42
N CYS A 22 -8.69 0.32 -25.72
CA CYS A 22 -10.10 0.15 -26.05
C CYS A 22 -11.04 0.72 -24.98
N GLY A 23 -10.50 1.18 -23.86
CA GLY A 23 -11.25 1.75 -22.76
C GLY A 23 -10.38 1.92 -21.52
N ALA A 24 -11.02 2.33 -20.45
CA ALA A 24 -10.44 2.53 -19.14
C ALA A 24 -10.98 1.53 -18.11
N GLY A 25 -10.35 1.49 -16.96
CA GLY A 25 -10.81 0.68 -15.83
C GLY A 25 -10.29 1.19 -14.50
N VAL A 26 -10.75 0.55 -13.45
CA VAL A 26 -10.45 0.90 -12.06
C VAL A 26 -10.04 -0.36 -11.31
N LEU A 27 -8.81 -0.38 -10.76
CA LEU A 27 -8.39 -1.44 -9.84
C LEU A 27 -9.05 -1.24 -8.48
N VAL A 28 -9.84 -2.20 -8.02
CA VAL A 28 -10.59 -2.09 -6.76
C VAL A 28 -9.98 -2.91 -5.62
N ASP A 29 -9.21 -3.92 -5.94
CA ASP A 29 -8.27 -4.62 -5.05
C ASP A 29 -7.13 -5.22 -5.87
N GLN A 30 -6.20 -5.95 -5.22
CA GLN A 30 -5.03 -6.53 -5.90
C GLN A 30 -5.36 -7.54 -7.03
N TYR A 31 -6.58 -8.06 -7.09
CA TYR A 31 -7.02 -9.06 -8.07
C TYR A 31 -8.21 -8.61 -8.90
N THR A 32 -8.88 -7.52 -8.52
CA THR A 32 -10.19 -7.16 -9.06
C THR A 32 -10.16 -5.80 -9.73
N ALA A 33 -10.64 -5.72 -10.93
CA ALA A 33 -10.84 -4.47 -11.65
C ALA A 33 -12.29 -4.31 -12.13
N LEU A 34 -12.71 -3.07 -12.28
CA LEU A 34 -14.00 -2.67 -12.84
C LEU A 34 -13.80 -1.98 -14.17
N THR A 35 -14.70 -2.27 -15.13
CA THR A 35 -14.81 -1.55 -16.41
C THR A 35 -16.23 -1.67 -16.94
N CYS A 36 -16.49 -1.14 -18.14
CA CYS A 36 -17.76 -1.34 -18.83
C CYS A 36 -17.81 -2.69 -19.57
N ALA A 37 -18.98 -3.31 -19.61
CA ALA A 37 -19.19 -4.56 -20.32
C ALA A 37 -18.92 -4.40 -21.84
N HIS A 38 -19.36 -3.29 -22.45
CA HIS A 38 -19.12 -3.03 -23.89
C HIS A 38 -17.62 -2.84 -24.21
N VAL A 39 -16.77 -2.45 -23.23
CA VAL A 39 -15.32 -2.40 -23.40
C VAL A 39 -14.75 -3.80 -23.55
N VAL A 40 -15.25 -4.76 -22.78
CA VAL A 40 -14.83 -6.17 -22.82
C VAL A 40 -15.47 -6.90 -24.01
N ARG A 41 -16.69 -6.55 -24.39
CA ARG A 41 -17.54 -7.08 -25.48
C ARG A 41 -18.14 -8.47 -25.24
N ARG A 42 -17.40 -9.40 -24.64
CA ARG A 42 -17.85 -10.78 -24.42
C ARG A 42 -17.38 -11.27 -23.04
N PRO A 43 -18.20 -12.06 -22.35
CA PRO A 43 -17.88 -12.54 -21.01
C PRO A 43 -16.68 -13.52 -20.97
N ASP A 44 -16.33 -14.15 -22.09
CA ASP A 44 -15.21 -15.07 -22.25
C ASP A 44 -13.92 -14.39 -22.73
N ALA A 45 -13.94 -13.09 -23.01
CA ALA A 45 -12.78 -12.36 -23.51
C ALA A 45 -11.67 -12.24 -22.47
N VAL A 46 -10.44 -12.27 -22.95
CA VAL A 46 -9.25 -11.91 -22.18
C VAL A 46 -8.96 -10.43 -22.41
N MET A 47 -8.77 -9.69 -21.34
CA MET A 47 -8.38 -8.28 -21.38
C MET A 47 -6.97 -8.13 -20.86
N TRP A 48 -6.25 -7.16 -21.37
CA TRP A 48 -4.95 -6.74 -20.84
C TRP A 48 -5.09 -5.39 -20.15
N LEU A 49 -4.63 -5.35 -18.90
CA LEU A 49 -4.71 -4.20 -18.03
C LEU A 49 -3.32 -3.62 -17.82
N GLU A 50 -3.17 -2.37 -18.21
CA GLU A 50 -1.93 -1.61 -18.05
C GLU A 50 -2.15 -0.50 -17.02
N PHE A 51 -1.18 -0.31 -16.13
CA PHE A 51 -1.23 0.68 -15.05
C PHE A 51 -0.69 2.02 -15.56
N ALA A 52 -1.60 2.91 -15.95
CA ALA A 52 -1.27 4.14 -16.66
C ALA A 52 -0.28 5.05 -15.92
N GLU A 53 -0.32 5.08 -14.58
CA GLU A 53 0.51 5.97 -13.77
C GLU A 53 1.71 5.25 -13.13
N ASN A 54 1.88 3.98 -13.42
CA ASN A 54 2.98 3.15 -12.91
C ASN A 54 3.61 2.33 -14.03
N GLY A 55 4.36 3.00 -14.90
CA GLY A 55 5.01 2.41 -16.06
C GLY A 55 6.08 1.36 -15.75
N GLY A 56 6.41 1.14 -14.48
CA GLY A 56 7.28 0.04 -14.05
C GLY A 56 6.55 -1.29 -13.83
N LEU A 57 5.22 -1.31 -13.96
CA LEU A 57 4.41 -2.52 -13.84
C LEU A 57 4.07 -3.06 -15.24
N GLU A 58 4.45 -4.32 -15.48
CA GLU A 58 4.07 -5.03 -16.67
C GLU A 58 2.54 -5.18 -16.78
N PRO A 59 1.95 -5.09 -17.98
CA PRO A 59 0.54 -5.37 -18.19
C PRO A 59 0.15 -6.76 -17.68
N VAL A 60 -1.09 -6.92 -17.23
CA VAL A 60 -1.63 -8.17 -16.71
C VAL A 60 -2.88 -8.57 -17.46
N SER A 61 -3.00 -9.87 -17.80
CA SER A 61 -4.22 -10.41 -18.33
C SER A 61 -5.29 -10.54 -17.24
N ALA A 62 -6.55 -10.38 -17.66
CA ALA A 62 -7.71 -10.49 -16.78
C ALA A 62 -8.91 -11.07 -17.53
N ARG A 63 -9.81 -11.70 -16.78
CA ARG A 63 -11.05 -12.31 -17.29
C ARG A 63 -12.24 -11.84 -16.47
N VAL A 64 -13.41 -11.87 -17.07
CA VAL A 64 -14.65 -11.60 -16.36
C VAL A 64 -14.84 -12.64 -15.25
N MET A 65 -15.15 -12.17 -14.05
CA MET A 65 -15.47 -13.05 -12.92
C MET A 65 -16.80 -13.78 -13.15
N PRO A 66 -17.01 -14.98 -12.61
CA PRO A 66 -18.33 -15.61 -12.58
C PRO A 66 -19.36 -14.66 -11.96
N GLY A 67 -20.45 -14.38 -12.68
CA GLY A 67 -21.48 -13.40 -12.29
C GLY A 67 -21.06 -11.93 -12.38
N GLY A 68 -19.87 -11.64 -12.91
CA GLY A 68 -19.35 -10.27 -13.04
C GLY A 68 -19.67 -9.61 -14.40
N TRP A 69 -20.45 -10.24 -15.26
CA TRP A 69 -20.87 -9.69 -16.54
C TRP A 69 -22.30 -9.15 -16.47
N LEU A 70 -22.43 -7.86 -16.53
CA LEU A 70 -23.71 -7.15 -16.53
C LEU A 70 -23.82 -6.37 -17.84
N ALA A 71 -24.31 -7.06 -18.89
CA ALA A 71 -24.42 -6.47 -20.21
C ALA A 71 -25.38 -5.28 -20.23
N GLU A 72 -25.21 -4.38 -21.19
CA GLU A 72 -26.15 -3.28 -21.42
C GLU A 72 -27.54 -3.86 -21.74
N GLY A 73 -28.52 -3.56 -20.89
CA GLY A 73 -29.88 -4.06 -20.97
C GLY A 73 -30.92 -2.99 -20.73
N ALA A 74 -32.19 -3.40 -20.58
CA ALA A 74 -33.29 -2.49 -20.26
C ALA A 74 -33.11 -1.77 -18.91
N GLY A 75 -32.31 -2.32 -17.99
CA GLY A 75 -31.97 -1.75 -16.69
C GLY A 75 -30.80 -0.77 -16.68
N GLY A 76 -30.15 -0.55 -17.85
CA GLY A 76 -29.04 0.41 -17.94
C GLY A 76 -27.70 -0.09 -17.39
N GLU A 77 -27.59 -1.36 -17.07
CA GLU A 77 -26.34 -2.01 -16.66
C GLU A 77 -25.35 -1.96 -17.83
N ASP A 78 -24.14 -1.92 -17.61
CA ASP A 78 -23.03 -1.99 -18.55
C ASP A 78 -21.73 -2.08 -17.76
N VAL A 79 -21.59 -3.10 -16.93
CA VAL A 79 -20.47 -3.28 -16.02
C VAL A 79 -19.85 -4.64 -16.21
N ALA A 80 -18.52 -4.70 -16.18
CA ALA A 80 -17.75 -5.92 -16.10
C ALA A 80 -16.82 -5.88 -14.87
N VAL A 81 -16.92 -6.90 -14.03
CA VAL A 81 -16.01 -7.17 -12.94
C VAL A 81 -14.97 -8.17 -13.42
N LEU A 82 -13.72 -7.75 -13.47
CA LEU A 82 -12.61 -8.53 -13.99
C LEU A 82 -11.76 -9.09 -12.85
N ARG A 83 -11.29 -10.34 -12.98
CA ARG A 83 -10.26 -10.92 -12.14
C ARG A 83 -8.95 -10.95 -12.90
N LEU A 84 -7.90 -10.41 -12.28
CA LEU A 84 -6.54 -10.43 -12.78
C LEU A 84 -5.96 -11.85 -12.63
N ASP A 85 -5.24 -12.33 -13.63
CA ASP A 85 -4.58 -13.65 -13.62
C ASP A 85 -3.40 -13.68 -12.63
N SER A 86 -2.81 -12.53 -12.32
CA SER A 86 -1.83 -12.38 -11.25
C SER A 86 -2.09 -11.11 -10.43
N PRO A 87 -1.81 -11.12 -9.12
CA PRO A 87 -2.05 -9.96 -8.26
C PRO A 87 -1.18 -8.78 -8.68
N ARG A 88 -1.70 -7.56 -8.47
CA ARG A 88 -0.97 -6.30 -8.64
C ARG A 88 -0.96 -5.51 -7.33
N PRO A 89 -0.27 -6.03 -6.35
CA PRO A 89 -0.23 -5.41 -5.04
C PRO A 89 0.60 -4.12 -5.02
N GLN A 90 1.44 -3.86 -6.04
CA GLN A 90 2.23 -2.62 -6.19
C GLN A 90 1.36 -1.42 -6.60
N ALA A 91 0.21 -1.68 -7.23
CA ALA A 91 -0.75 -0.64 -7.55
C ALA A 91 -1.68 -0.38 -6.36
N ARG A 92 -1.90 0.88 -6.04
CA ARG A 92 -2.91 1.26 -5.05
C ARG A 92 -4.29 0.96 -5.61
N ARG A 93 -5.20 0.49 -4.76
CA ARG A 93 -6.59 0.32 -5.13
C ARG A 93 -7.35 1.64 -5.14
N ALA A 94 -8.40 1.71 -5.93
CA ALA A 94 -9.34 2.82 -5.91
C ALA A 94 -10.15 2.84 -4.60
N PRO A 95 -10.20 3.96 -3.88
CA PRO A 95 -11.11 4.12 -2.77
C PRO A 95 -12.54 4.33 -3.31
N LEU A 96 -13.40 3.32 -3.19
CA LEU A 96 -14.80 3.39 -3.61
C LEU A 96 -15.64 4.18 -2.61
N ASP A 97 -16.62 4.97 -3.09
CA ASP A 97 -17.61 5.66 -2.27
C ASP A 97 -18.99 5.51 -2.90
N THR A 98 -19.96 5.05 -2.13
CA THR A 98 -21.35 4.88 -2.55
C THR A 98 -22.18 6.17 -2.42
N ARG A 99 -21.60 7.23 -1.90
CA ARG A 99 -22.31 8.49 -1.63
C ARG A 99 -22.21 9.43 -2.81
N LEU A 100 -23.14 9.30 -3.74
CA LEU A 100 -23.30 10.22 -4.85
C LEU A 100 -24.32 11.31 -4.52
N ARG A 101 -24.05 12.56 -4.92
CA ARG A 101 -24.97 13.69 -4.72
C ARG A 101 -25.00 14.58 -5.97
N GLY A 102 -26.19 15.05 -6.35
CA GLY A 102 -26.33 16.04 -7.42
C GLY A 102 -25.51 17.31 -7.14
N GLY A 103 -24.94 17.89 -8.18
CA GLY A 103 -24.07 19.07 -8.10
C GLY A 103 -22.66 18.83 -7.60
N MET A 104 -22.29 17.60 -7.18
CA MET A 104 -20.95 17.26 -6.74
C MET A 104 -19.93 17.49 -7.88
N GLU A 105 -18.84 18.20 -7.58
CA GLU A 105 -17.72 18.35 -8.53
C GLU A 105 -16.91 17.07 -8.59
N VAL A 106 -16.70 16.59 -9.81
CA VAL A 106 -16.02 15.33 -10.09
C VAL A 106 -15.09 15.46 -11.28
N TYR A 107 -14.19 14.50 -11.43
CA TYR A 107 -13.37 14.36 -12.63
C TYR A 107 -13.23 12.89 -13.02
N ALA A 108 -12.96 12.64 -14.29
CA ALA A 108 -12.63 11.33 -14.81
C ALA A 108 -11.44 11.43 -15.75
N THR A 109 -10.56 10.43 -15.74
CA THR A 109 -9.43 10.35 -16.68
C THR A 109 -9.63 9.15 -17.59
N GLY A 110 -9.70 9.39 -18.90
CA GLY A 110 -9.84 8.37 -19.94
C GLY A 110 -8.66 8.43 -20.90
N TYR A 111 -8.60 7.44 -21.80
CA TYR A 111 -7.51 7.24 -22.75
C TYR A 111 -8.06 7.24 -24.17
N ALA A 112 -8.43 8.42 -24.65
CA ALA A 112 -8.93 8.61 -26.01
C ALA A 112 -7.80 8.40 -27.02
N GLU A 113 -8.17 8.04 -28.26
CA GLU A 113 -7.21 7.90 -29.36
C GLU A 113 -6.32 9.12 -29.51
N GLY A 114 -5.00 8.92 -29.54
CA GLY A 114 -3.99 9.98 -29.56
C GLY A 114 -3.67 10.60 -28.18
N PHE A 115 -4.27 10.10 -27.09
CA PHE A 115 -4.05 10.56 -25.73
C PHE A 115 -3.78 9.38 -24.79
N ASP A 116 -2.78 8.58 -25.11
CA ASP A 116 -2.40 7.39 -24.33
C ASP A 116 -1.93 7.73 -22.90
N ASP A 117 -1.42 8.95 -22.68
CA ASP A 117 -1.06 9.45 -21.35
C ASP A 117 -2.28 9.83 -20.48
N GLY A 118 -3.45 9.79 -21.08
CA GLY A 118 -4.72 10.11 -20.44
C GLY A 118 -5.12 11.57 -20.55
N MET A 119 -6.42 11.78 -20.65
CA MET A 119 -7.06 13.09 -20.64
C MET A 119 -8.07 13.16 -19.51
N SER A 120 -8.04 14.22 -18.72
CA SER A 120 -8.97 14.43 -17.60
C SER A 120 -10.12 15.34 -18.02
N LEU A 121 -11.33 14.89 -17.74
CA LEU A 121 -12.57 15.63 -17.89
C LEU A 121 -13.04 16.08 -16.50
N TRP A 122 -13.29 17.36 -16.34
CA TRP A 122 -13.92 17.91 -15.15
C TRP A 122 -15.42 18.10 -15.38
N GLY A 123 -16.23 17.76 -14.37
CA GLY A 123 -17.67 17.82 -14.49
C GLY A 123 -18.38 17.96 -13.16
N ARG A 124 -19.70 17.95 -13.24
CA ARG A 124 -20.61 17.90 -12.09
C ARG A 124 -21.60 16.78 -12.26
N ILE A 125 -21.99 16.20 -11.15
CA ILE A 125 -23.06 15.21 -11.11
C ILE A 125 -24.38 15.92 -11.39
N GLY A 126 -25.02 15.52 -12.48
CA GLY A 126 -26.33 16.02 -12.92
C GLY A 126 -27.49 15.23 -12.32
N GLY A 127 -28.57 15.11 -13.10
CA GLY A 127 -29.77 14.38 -12.72
C GLY A 127 -29.70 12.88 -12.96
N ALA A 128 -30.52 12.11 -12.27
CA ALA A 128 -30.72 10.70 -12.55
C ALA A 128 -31.49 10.51 -13.87
N SER A 129 -31.07 9.53 -14.67
CA SER A 129 -31.68 9.10 -15.91
C SER A 129 -31.81 7.58 -15.92
N GLY A 130 -32.86 7.06 -15.32
CA GLY A 130 -33.00 5.63 -15.02
C GLY A 130 -31.95 5.19 -14.02
N GLU A 131 -31.22 4.13 -14.35
CA GLU A 131 -30.13 3.56 -13.55
C GLU A 131 -28.79 4.34 -13.70
N ARG A 132 -28.76 5.30 -14.61
CA ARG A 132 -27.58 6.11 -14.92
C ARG A 132 -27.74 7.51 -14.33
N VAL A 133 -26.62 8.15 -14.10
CA VAL A 133 -26.57 9.54 -13.65
C VAL A 133 -25.83 10.35 -14.72
N GLN A 134 -26.38 11.51 -15.03
CA GLN A 134 -25.76 12.43 -15.99
C GLN A 134 -24.51 13.06 -15.40
N LEU A 135 -23.47 13.14 -16.22
CA LEU A 135 -22.23 13.84 -15.94
C LEU A 135 -22.16 15.07 -16.83
N ASP A 136 -22.32 16.24 -16.23
CA ASP A 136 -22.26 17.52 -16.92
C ASP A 136 -20.81 18.04 -16.96
N ALA A 137 -20.22 18.14 -18.16
CA ALA A 137 -18.91 18.74 -18.31
C ALA A 137 -18.90 20.22 -17.93
N VAL A 138 -17.85 20.68 -17.28
CA VAL A 138 -17.70 22.09 -16.89
C VAL A 138 -17.51 22.99 -18.12
N THR A 139 -16.81 22.49 -19.12
CA THR A 139 -16.58 23.20 -20.40
C THR A 139 -17.43 22.56 -21.50
N ARG A 140 -18.22 23.38 -22.21
CA ARG A 140 -19.14 22.93 -23.26
C ARG A 140 -18.47 22.17 -24.43
N SER A 141 -17.15 22.34 -24.59
CA SER A 141 -16.35 21.67 -25.62
C SER A 141 -15.75 20.34 -25.18
N GLU A 142 -15.79 20.04 -23.86
CA GLU A 142 -15.27 18.79 -23.34
C GLU A 142 -16.37 17.73 -23.28
N VAL A 143 -16.25 16.73 -24.12
CA VAL A 143 -17.17 15.61 -24.20
C VAL A 143 -16.43 14.33 -23.89
N VAL A 144 -17.07 13.43 -23.17
CA VAL A 144 -16.58 12.07 -23.02
C VAL A 144 -16.41 11.45 -24.41
N ARG A 145 -15.19 11.04 -24.76
CA ARG A 145 -14.84 10.41 -26.03
C ARG A 145 -14.70 8.90 -25.88
N ALA A 146 -14.59 8.20 -27.00
CA ALA A 146 -14.15 6.80 -26.99
C ALA A 146 -12.83 6.70 -26.20
N GLY A 147 -12.70 5.69 -25.33
CA GLY A 147 -11.56 5.53 -24.41
C GLY A 147 -11.81 6.01 -22.98
N PHE A 148 -12.91 6.75 -22.72
CA PHE A 148 -13.35 7.07 -21.34
C PHE A 148 -14.22 5.98 -20.73
N SER A 149 -14.83 5.11 -21.50
CA SER A 149 -15.69 4.04 -21.00
C SER A 149 -14.94 3.17 -19.98
N GLY A 150 -15.51 3.00 -18.81
CA GLY A 150 -14.92 2.30 -17.67
C GLY A 150 -14.00 3.17 -16.79
N ALA A 151 -13.76 4.44 -17.15
CA ALA A 151 -12.99 5.35 -16.31
C ALA A 151 -13.71 5.62 -14.99
N GLY A 152 -12.96 5.63 -13.88
CA GLY A 152 -13.49 6.00 -12.58
C GLY A 152 -13.83 7.48 -12.50
N VAL A 153 -15.07 7.80 -12.13
CA VAL A 153 -15.51 9.16 -11.81
C VAL A 153 -15.17 9.44 -10.35
N CYS A 154 -14.30 10.43 -10.13
CA CYS A 154 -13.69 10.71 -8.85
C CYS A 154 -14.19 12.01 -8.24
N THR A 155 -14.36 12.03 -6.93
CA THR A 155 -14.55 13.27 -6.17
C THR A 155 -13.32 14.16 -6.30
N ARG A 156 -13.52 15.48 -6.20
CA ARG A 156 -12.39 16.41 -6.10
C ARG A 156 -11.53 16.08 -4.87
N PRO A 157 -10.20 16.02 -4.98
CA PRO A 157 -9.34 15.88 -3.81
C PRO A 157 -9.52 17.08 -2.88
N GLU A 158 -9.77 16.83 -1.61
CA GLU A 158 -9.79 17.82 -0.55
C GLU A 158 -8.54 17.68 0.31
N GLU A 159 -8.14 18.76 1.01
CA GLU A 159 -6.98 18.72 1.88
C GLU A 159 -7.13 17.61 2.94
N GLY A 160 -6.18 16.66 2.96
CA GLY A 160 -6.21 15.50 3.85
C GLY A 160 -7.18 14.37 3.48
N ARG A 161 -7.88 14.48 2.33
CA ARG A 161 -8.76 13.40 1.84
C ARG A 161 -8.42 13.04 0.40
N PRO A 162 -8.06 11.78 0.11
CA PRO A 162 -7.83 11.33 -1.24
C PRO A 162 -9.12 11.35 -2.06
N ALA A 163 -9.00 11.55 -3.37
CA ALA A 163 -10.09 11.39 -4.30
C ALA A 163 -10.71 9.99 -4.20
N ARG A 164 -12.05 9.90 -4.30
CA ARG A 164 -12.80 8.64 -4.19
C ARG A 164 -13.58 8.39 -5.46
N VAL A 165 -13.63 7.15 -5.90
CA VAL A 165 -14.42 6.74 -7.07
C VAL A 165 -15.88 6.58 -6.66
N VAL A 166 -16.75 7.37 -7.26
CA VAL A 166 -18.21 7.40 -7.01
C VAL A 166 -19.02 6.74 -8.13
N GLY A 167 -18.39 6.41 -9.26
CA GLY A 167 -19.03 5.75 -10.39
C GLY A 167 -18.05 5.44 -11.51
N LEU A 168 -18.54 4.79 -12.56
CA LEU A 168 -17.82 4.52 -13.79
C LEU A 168 -18.45 5.30 -14.95
N VAL A 169 -17.65 5.91 -15.79
CA VAL A 169 -18.12 6.47 -17.07
C VAL A 169 -18.59 5.32 -17.96
N VAL A 170 -19.83 5.37 -18.43
CA VAL A 170 -20.41 4.27 -19.20
C VAL A 170 -20.43 4.58 -20.68
N SER A 171 -21.04 5.68 -21.06
CA SER A 171 -21.21 6.01 -22.47
C SER A 171 -21.47 7.48 -22.68
N TRP A 172 -21.22 7.86 -23.89
CA TRP A 172 -21.72 9.06 -24.48
C TRP A 172 -22.93 8.70 -25.38
N ARG A 173 -24.03 9.40 -25.23
CA ARG A 173 -25.12 9.39 -26.20
C ARG A 173 -25.23 10.78 -26.77
N GLY A 174 -24.74 10.96 -28.00
CA GLY A 174 -25.07 12.10 -28.82
C GLY A 174 -26.22 11.75 -29.74
N ASP A 175 -26.91 12.75 -30.25
CA ASP A 175 -27.91 12.56 -31.27
C ASP A 175 -27.21 12.02 -32.54
N LEU A 176 -27.44 10.73 -32.85
CA LEU A 176 -26.91 10.05 -34.03
C LEU A 176 -27.70 10.41 -35.30
N GLY A 177 -28.67 11.29 -35.20
CA GLY A 177 -29.42 11.79 -36.35
C GLY A 177 -28.52 12.62 -37.26
N ALA A 178 -28.29 12.11 -38.47
CA ALA A 178 -27.46 12.72 -39.53
C ALA A 178 -27.92 14.11 -40.01
N ALA A 179 -28.90 14.73 -39.34
CA ALA A 179 -29.58 15.93 -39.82
C ALA A 179 -29.20 17.22 -39.05
N LEU A 180 -28.45 17.14 -37.96
CA LEU A 180 -28.10 18.36 -37.21
C LEU A 180 -26.64 18.78 -37.49
N PRO A 181 -26.40 20.11 -37.70
CA PRO A 181 -25.01 20.63 -37.78
C PRO A 181 -24.19 20.22 -36.54
N GLU A 182 -22.90 20.01 -36.72
CA GLU A 182 -21.99 19.58 -35.62
C GLU A 182 -22.08 20.46 -34.37
N ASP A 183 -22.31 21.76 -34.56
CA ASP A 183 -22.41 22.76 -33.48
C ASP A 183 -23.69 22.65 -32.63
N ASN A 184 -24.70 21.89 -33.07
CA ASN A 184 -25.99 21.74 -32.39
C ASN A 184 -26.23 20.33 -31.84
N ARG A 185 -25.24 19.44 -31.86
CA ARG A 185 -25.38 18.09 -31.32
C ARG A 185 -25.32 18.13 -29.79
N LEU A 186 -26.41 17.76 -29.16
CA LEU A 186 -26.45 17.57 -27.73
C LEU A 186 -25.68 16.27 -27.38
N SER A 187 -24.65 16.41 -26.59
CA SER A 187 -23.82 15.30 -26.11
C SER A 187 -24.03 15.15 -24.61
N PHE A 188 -24.47 13.98 -24.19
CA PHE A 188 -24.63 13.66 -22.77
C PHE A 188 -23.67 12.57 -22.37
N SER A 189 -22.98 12.78 -21.25
CA SER A 189 -22.13 11.77 -20.62
C SER A 189 -22.89 11.17 -19.46
N TYR A 190 -22.74 9.88 -19.25
CA TYR A 190 -23.42 9.15 -18.18
C TYR A 190 -22.41 8.33 -17.39
N LEU A 191 -22.72 8.16 -16.12
CA LEU A 191 -22.01 7.24 -15.23
C LEU A 191 -22.99 6.24 -14.60
N ILE A 192 -22.46 5.07 -14.23
CA ILE A 192 -23.12 4.16 -13.31
C ILE A 192 -22.52 4.40 -11.93
N PRO A 193 -23.33 4.73 -10.92
CA PRO A 193 -22.86 4.96 -9.57
C PRO A 193 -22.33 3.69 -8.90
N VAL A 194 -21.36 3.84 -7.98
CA VAL A 194 -20.79 2.70 -7.22
C VAL A 194 -21.83 1.99 -6.36
N ASP A 195 -22.82 2.70 -5.81
CA ASP A 195 -23.92 2.09 -5.06
C ASP A 195 -24.74 1.14 -5.94
N ARG A 196 -25.04 1.55 -7.17
CA ARG A 196 -25.75 0.69 -8.13
C ARG A 196 -24.92 -0.53 -8.51
N ILE A 197 -23.61 -0.36 -8.77
CA ILE A 197 -22.70 -1.49 -9.04
C ILE A 197 -22.66 -2.44 -7.84
N ALA A 198 -22.66 -1.91 -6.62
CA ALA A 198 -22.67 -2.69 -5.39
C ALA A 198 -23.97 -3.49 -5.19
N GLU A 199 -25.11 -3.00 -5.64
CA GLU A 199 -26.36 -3.76 -5.64
C GLU A 199 -26.30 -4.97 -6.58
N LEU A 200 -25.65 -4.82 -7.72
CA LEU A 200 -25.53 -5.84 -8.75
C LEU A 200 -24.39 -6.85 -8.52
N SER A 201 -23.36 -6.47 -7.76
CA SER A 201 -22.16 -7.29 -7.53
C SER A 201 -21.86 -7.43 -6.04
N PRO A 202 -22.00 -8.64 -5.46
CA PRO A 202 -21.65 -8.91 -4.06
C PRO A 202 -20.21 -8.53 -3.72
N VAL A 203 -19.28 -8.74 -4.66
CA VAL A 203 -17.86 -8.39 -4.49
C VAL A 203 -17.69 -6.88 -4.33
N ILE A 204 -18.35 -6.09 -5.17
CA ILE A 204 -18.26 -4.63 -5.09
C ILE A 204 -18.99 -4.11 -3.87
N LYS A 205 -20.13 -4.71 -3.51
CA LYS A 205 -20.84 -4.40 -2.25
C LYS A 205 -19.94 -4.57 -1.04
N GLU A 206 -19.19 -5.65 -0.99
CA GLU A 206 -18.23 -5.90 0.08
C GLU A 206 -17.12 -4.86 0.08
N LEU A 207 -16.49 -4.59 -1.07
CA LEU A 207 -15.36 -3.67 -1.20
C LEU A 207 -15.71 -2.20 -0.99
N SER A 208 -16.96 -1.79 -1.26
CA SER A 208 -17.45 -0.44 -1.06
C SER A 208 -18.08 -0.19 0.32
N SER A 209 -18.25 -1.24 1.12
CA SER A 209 -18.88 -1.14 2.44
C SER A 209 -18.05 -0.30 3.41
N PRO A 210 -18.66 0.51 4.29
CA PRO A 210 -17.96 1.18 5.38
C PRO A 210 -17.19 0.16 6.22
N GLY A 211 -15.91 0.41 6.49
CA GLY A 211 -15.06 -0.50 7.25
C GLY A 211 -14.51 -1.69 6.45
N ALA A 212 -14.82 -1.81 5.17
CA ALA A 212 -14.19 -2.82 4.29
C ALA A 212 -12.66 -2.76 4.35
N TRP A 213 -12.13 -1.56 4.56
CA TRP A 213 -10.70 -1.26 4.64
C TRP A 213 -10.39 -0.43 5.88
N ASP A 214 -9.27 -0.71 6.55
CA ASP A 214 -8.72 0.18 7.58
C ASP A 214 -7.64 1.08 6.95
N HIS A 215 -8.07 2.21 6.38
CA HIS A 215 -7.15 3.17 5.74
C HIS A 215 -6.07 3.69 6.69
N GLY A 216 -6.44 3.95 7.94
CA GLY A 216 -5.47 4.41 8.93
C GLY A 216 -4.43 3.35 9.25
N PHE A 217 -4.80 2.09 9.29
CA PHE A 217 -3.86 0.97 9.44
C PHE A 217 -2.96 0.85 8.21
N GLU A 218 -3.55 0.90 7.02
CA GLU A 218 -2.83 0.81 5.73
C GLU A 218 -1.78 1.92 5.61
N GLU A 219 -2.15 3.17 5.92
CA GLU A 219 -1.24 4.31 5.88
C GLU A 219 -0.10 4.19 6.90
N ARG A 220 -0.41 3.80 8.15
CA ARG A 220 0.63 3.59 9.18
C ARG A 220 1.57 2.46 8.83
N LEU A 221 1.05 1.37 8.24
CA LEU A 221 1.85 0.24 7.83
C LEU A 221 2.65 0.56 6.57
N GLY A 222 2.06 1.29 5.62
CA GLY A 222 2.74 1.79 4.43
C GLY A 222 3.94 2.66 4.81
N ARG A 223 3.77 3.65 5.69
CA ARG A 223 4.88 4.46 6.20
C ARG A 223 5.98 3.62 6.84
N TRP A 224 5.61 2.62 7.62
CA TRP A 224 6.60 1.72 8.21
C TRP A 224 7.41 0.96 7.16
N PHE A 225 6.82 0.56 6.04
CA PHE A 225 7.56 -0.05 4.93
C PHE A 225 8.50 0.94 4.24
N ASP A 226 8.06 2.19 4.05
CA ASP A 226 8.78 3.21 3.30
C ASP A 226 9.94 3.85 4.08
N ASP A 227 9.80 3.96 5.39
CA ASP A 227 10.78 4.61 6.24
C ASP A 227 11.73 3.58 6.89
N PRO A 228 13.01 3.51 6.45
CA PRO A 228 13.99 2.61 7.03
C PRO A 228 14.34 2.97 8.49
N ASP A 229 14.09 4.19 8.90
CA ASP A 229 14.32 4.68 10.28
C ASP A 229 13.16 4.34 11.23
N GLU A 230 12.07 3.73 10.73
CA GLU A 230 11.01 3.18 11.58
C GLU A 230 11.49 1.97 12.40
N ASP A 231 10.74 1.64 13.45
CA ASP A 231 11.10 0.53 14.35
C ASP A 231 11.42 -0.75 13.57
N PRO A 232 12.56 -1.41 13.82
CA PRO A 232 12.97 -2.59 13.05
C PRO A 232 12.06 -3.81 13.27
N VAL A 233 11.29 -3.83 14.37
CA VAL A 233 10.28 -4.86 14.63
C VAL A 233 8.93 -4.20 14.90
N LYS A 234 7.92 -4.59 14.14
CA LYS A 234 6.53 -4.16 14.31
C LYS A 234 5.65 -5.35 14.63
N ILE A 235 4.88 -5.24 15.68
CA ILE A 235 3.86 -6.23 16.06
C ILE A 235 2.47 -5.60 15.84
N THR A 236 1.58 -6.34 15.22
CA THR A 236 0.20 -5.90 14.96
C THR A 236 -0.78 -7.03 15.15
N VAL A 237 -2.01 -6.68 15.54
CA VAL A 237 -3.13 -7.63 15.64
C VAL A 237 -4.10 -7.37 14.49
N VAL A 238 -4.39 -8.42 13.75
CA VAL A 238 -5.22 -8.39 12.55
C VAL A 238 -6.20 -9.57 12.60
N SER A 239 -7.43 -9.30 12.98
CA SER A 239 -8.48 -10.34 13.01
C SER A 239 -8.86 -10.74 11.58
N PRO A 240 -9.00 -12.02 11.26
CA PRO A 240 -9.39 -12.51 9.95
C PRO A 240 -10.70 -11.86 9.46
N GLY A 241 -10.75 -11.50 8.18
CA GLY A 241 -11.91 -10.87 7.55
C GLY A 241 -12.17 -9.42 7.94
N SER A 242 -11.36 -8.83 8.82
CA SER A 242 -11.48 -7.40 9.19
C SER A 242 -10.95 -6.47 8.09
N GLY A 243 -11.28 -5.19 8.20
CA GLY A 243 -10.71 -4.16 7.31
C GLY A 243 -9.18 -4.10 7.40
N LYS A 244 -8.59 -4.39 8.57
CA LYS A 244 -7.13 -4.52 8.72
C LYS A 244 -6.58 -5.72 7.97
N ASP A 245 -7.27 -6.87 7.97
CA ASP A 245 -6.85 -8.07 7.26
C ASP A 245 -6.81 -7.81 5.75
N ARG A 246 -7.83 -7.15 5.22
CA ARG A 246 -7.87 -6.78 3.81
C ARG A 246 -6.79 -5.76 3.45
N SER A 247 -6.58 -4.74 4.26
CA SER A 247 -5.50 -3.77 4.09
C SER A 247 -4.11 -4.42 4.21
N LEU A 248 -3.92 -5.37 5.12
CA LEU A 248 -2.68 -6.14 5.23
C LEU A 248 -2.41 -6.95 3.97
N ARG A 249 -3.40 -7.69 3.47
CA ARG A 249 -3.25 -8.51 2.25
C ARG A 249 -2.84 -7.65 1.05
N HIS A 250 -3.36 -6.44 0.97
CA HIS A 250 -2.98 -5.48 -0.06
C HIS A 250 -1.50 -5.05 0.05
N LEU A 251 -0.93 -5.05 1.25
CA LEU A 251 0.44 -4.65 1.50
C LEU A 251 1.45 -5.82 1.58
N LEU A 252 1.02 -7.08 1.49
CA LEU A 252 1.90 -8.24 1.62
C LEU A 252 3.10 -8.22 0.65
N HIS A 253 2.90 -7.70 -0.56
CA HIS A 253 3.92 -7.59 -1.59
C HIS A 253 5.09 -6.67 -1.22
N ARG A 254 4.91 -5.80 -0.23
CA ARG A 254 5.96 -4.89 0.25
C ARG A 254 6.95 -5.58 1.18
N ALA A 255 6.61 -6.78 1.67
CA ALA A 255 7.54 -7.64 2.37
C ALA A 255 8.36 -8.46 1.36
N HIS A 256 9.65 -8.55 1.58
CA HIS A 256 10.54 -9.35 0.73
C HIS A 256 10.33 -10.85 0.95
N VAL A 257 9.97 -11.22 2.18
CA VAL A 257 9.67 -12.59 2.56
C VAL A 257 8.36 -12.61 3.34
N VAL A 258 7.43 -13.49 2.94
CA VAL A 258 6.17 -13.71 3.65
C VAL A 258 6.14 -15.15 4.16
N HIS A 259 6.06 -15.31 5.47
CA HIS A 259 5.89 -16.59 6.15
C HIS A 259 4.50 -16.66 6.78
N ARG A 260 3.82 -17.77 6.62
CA ARG A 260 2.52 -18.02 7.27
C ARG A 260 2.71 -18.94 8.46
N GLY A 261 2.00 -18.68 9.55
CA GLY A 261 1.98 -19.57 10.72
C GLY A 261 1.70 -21.03 10.32
N GLY A 262 2.45 -21.95 10.89
CA GLY A 262 2.39 -23.37 10.54
C GLY A 262 3.13 -23.80 9.27
N ALA A 263 3.70 -22.85 8.50
CA ALA A 263 4.53 -23.19 7.35
C ALA A 263 5.93 -23.64 7.77
N SER A 264 6.68 -24.20 6.82
CA SER A 264 8.03 -24.74 7.04
C SER A 264 9.02 -23.62 7.44
N ARG A 265 9.66 -23.79 8.60
CA ARG A 265 10.72 -22.86 9.07
C ARG A 265 12.00 -22.91 8.22
N PRO A 266 12.47 -24.07 7.70
CA PRO A 266 13.53 -24.12 6.71
C PRO A 266 13.25 -23.23 5.51
N ASP A 267 12.02 -23.26 4.96
CA ASP A 267 11.66 -22.46 3.80
C ASP A 267 11.73 -20.94 4.12
N LEU A 268 11.37 -20.53 5.33
CA LEU A 268 11.57 -19.15 5.78
C LEU A 268 13.05 -18.75 5.76
N ILE A 269 13.93 -19.64 6.25
CA ILE A 269 15.38 -19.40 6.28
C ILE A 269 15.91 -19.29 4.85
N ASP A 270 15.55 -20.21 3.97
CA ASP A 270 15.97 -20.21 2.57
C ASP A 270 15.52 -18.94 1.86
N HIS A 271 14.23 -18.60 1.94
CA HIS A 271 13.70 -17.37 1.33
C HIS A 271 14.34 -16.09 1.89
N ALA A 272 14.69 -16.07 3.19
CA ALA A 272 15.35 -14.92 3.79
C ALA A 272 16.82 -14.80 3.31
N LEU A 273 17.54 -15.91 3.24
CA LEU A 273 18.92 -15.92 2.76
C LEU A 273 19.03 -15.59 1.27
N ASP A 274 18.05 -15.99 0.47
CA ASP A 274 17.99 -15.66 -0.96
C ASP A 274 17.85 -14.13 -1.23
N GLN A 275 17.43 -13.36 -0.22
CA GLN A 275 17.41 -11.88 -0.32
C GLN A 275 18.77 -11.23 -0.06
N VAL A 276 19.81 -12.01 0.27
CA VAL A 276 21.13 -11.52 0.65
C VAL A 276 22.19 -12.15 -0.23
N THR A 277 23.12 -11.34 -0.72
CA THR A 277 24.24 -11.83 -1.50
C THR A 277 25.34 -12.39 -0.57
N PHE A 278 25.64 -13.66 -0.69
CA PHE A 278 26.73 -14.32 0.04
C PHE A 278 27.91 -14.66 -0.89
N PRO A 279 29.15 -14.61 -0.39
CA PRO A 279 30.27 -15.24 -1.06
C PRO A 279 30.10 -16.76 -1.15
N ALA A 280 30.71 -17.35 -2.17
CA ALA A 280 30.67 -18.79 -2.35
C ALA A 280 31.09 -19.52 -1.06
N GLY A 281 30.31 -20.49 -0.63
CA GLY A 281 30.54 -21.33 0.54
C GLY A 281 30.10 -20.78 1.90
N GLU A 282 29.66 -19.53 2.00
CA GLU A 282 29.19 -18.98 3.27
C GLU A 282 27.68 -19.25 3.53
N TYR A 283 26.86 -19.44 2.51
CA TYR A 283 25.41 -19.67 2.62
C TYR A 283 25.04 -20.74 3.67
N LEU A 284 25.65 -21.91 3.58
CA LEU A 284 25.39 -23.01 4.51
C LEU A 284 25.77 -22.69 5.96
N ALA A 285 26.79 -21.90 6.19
CA ALA A 285 27.21 -21.50 7.53
C ALA A 285 26.14 -20.57 8.18
N TYR A 286 25.58 -19.65 7.40
CA TYR A 286 24.48 -18.79 7.85
C TYR A 286 23.19 -19.57 8.03
N TRP A 287 22.90 -20.50 7.14
CA TRP A 287 21.73 -21.38 7.23
C TRP A 287 21.78 -22.23 8.50
N ASP A 288 22.91 -22.87 8.79
CA ASP A 288 23.13 -23.65 10.00
C ASP A 288 23.03 -22.80 11.28
N TRP A 289 23.53 -21.57 11.23
CA TRP A 289 23.38 -20.65 12.34
C TRP A 289 21.94 -20.22 12.56
N LEU A 290 21.21 -19.86 11.51
CA LEU A 290 19.82 -19.41 11.62
C LEU A 290 18.92 -20.51 12.22
N ARG A 291 19.13 -21.75 11.90
CA ARG A 291 18.41 -22.86 12.52
C ARG A 291 18.93 -23.30 13.89
N GLY A 292 19.97 -22.69 14.40
CA GLY A 292 20.51 -22.96 15.73
C GLY A 292 21.51 -24.09 15.80
N ALA A 293 21.95 -24.66 14.69
CA ALA A 293 22.85 -25.80 14.66
C ALA A 293 24.33 -25.41 14.96
N LYS A 294 24.70 -24.16 14.70
CA LYS A 294 26.10 -23.68 14.88
C LYS A 294 26.15 -22.28 15.48
N ALA A 295 27.33 -21.88 15.96
CA ALA A 295 27.59 -20.53 16.39
C ALA A 295 27.53 -19.52 15.22
N ARG A 296 27.30 -18.24 15.56
CA ARG A 296 27.26 -17.16 14.57
C ARG A 296 28.58 -17.09 13.78
N PRO A 297 28.52 -17.03 12.43
CA PRO A 297 29.73 -16.82 11.62
C PRO A 297 30.42 -15.51 11.98
N VAL A 298 31.76 -15.53 12.12
CA VAL A 298 32.58 -14.41 12.62
C VAL A 298 32.41 -13.13 11.79
N ARG A 299 32.10 -13.24 10.51
CA ARG A 299 31.96 -12.12 9.57
C ARG A 299 30.53 -11.58 9.45
N ALA A 300 29.59 -12.06 10.27
CA ALA A 300 28.18 -11.65 10.19
C ALA A 300 27.95 -10.17 10.53
N ALA A 301 28.83 -9.55 11.32
CA ALA A 301 28.70 -8.14 11.71
C ALA A 301 28.88 -7.14 10.55
N ASP A 302 29.67 -7.52 9.53
CA ASP A 302 30.01 -6.61 8.42
C ASP A 302 29.07 -6.71 7.22
N ARG A 303 28.01 -7.53 7.29
CA ARG A 303 27.17 -7.87 6.15
C ARG A 303 25.67 -7.70 6.41
N ALA A 304 25.30 -6.61 7.01
CA ALA A 304 23.89 -6.19 6.95
C ALA A 304 23.47 -6.05 5.47
N PRO A 305 22.25 -6.48 5.10
CA PRO A 305 21.76 -6.26 3.75
C PRO A 305 21.93 -4.79 3.36
N VAL A 306 22.41 -4.54 2.16
CA VAL A 306 22.62 -3.16 1.62
C VAL A 306 21.33 -2.36 1.63
N ARG A 307 20.20 -3.06 1.61
CA ARG A 307 18.85 -2.50 1.82
C ARG A 307 18.15 -3.30 2.91
N PRO A 308 17.33 -2.66 3.76
CA PRO A 308 16.60 -3.36 4.80
C PRO A 308 15.64 -4.38 4.17
N VAL A 309 15.90 -5.66 4.39
CA VAL A 309 15.01 -6.75 3.97
C VAL A 309 13.94 -6.95 5.02
N THR A 310 12.68 -6.96 4.59
CA THR A 310 11.53 -7.14 5.48
C THR A 310 10.97 -8.55 5.40
N VAL A 311 10.89 -9.20 6.55
CA VAL A 311 10.20 -10.49 6.76
C VAL A 311 8.87 -10.23 7.44
N LEU A 312 7.79 -10.69 6.82
CA LEU A 312 6.45 -10.65 7.38
C LEU A 312 6.06 -12.06 7.82
N VAL A 313 5.64 -12.19 9.08
CA VAL A 313 5.07 -13.44 9.62
C VAL A 313 3.59 -13.21 9.86
N ASP A 314 2.74 -13.87 9.07
CA ASP A 314 1.28 -13.78 9.14
C ASP A 314 0.71 -14.94 9.97
N GLY A 315 0.02 -14.63 11.07
CA GLY A 315 -0.57 -15.61 11.96
C GLY A 315 0.45 -16.30 12.88
N LEU A 316 1.31 -15.53 13.55
CA LEU A 316 2.33 -16.11 14.46
C LEU A 316 1.70 -16.89 15.63
N ASP A 317 0.51 -16.52 16.06
CA ASP A 317 -0.28 -17.26 17.08
C ASP A 317 -0.91 -18.55 16.56
N GLU A 318 -0.89 -18.78 15.24
CA GLU A 318 -1.31 -20.04 14.60
C GLU A 318 -0.13 -21.04 14.50
N GLU A 319 1.09 -20.61 14.85
CA GLU A 319 2.28 -21.48 14.85
C GLU A 319 2.23 -22.46 16.02
N PRO A 320 2.34 -23.79 15.78
CA PRO A 320 2.26 -24.80 16.85
C PRO A 320 3.38 -24.71 17.91
N ARG A 321 4.54 -24.20 17.51
CA ARG A 321 5.71 -23.99 18.38
C ARG A 321 6.32 -22.60 18.11
N PRO A 322 5.64 -21.52 18.58
CA PRO A 322 6.04 -20.17 18.27
C PRO A 322 7.44 -19.81 18.81
N GLU A 323 7.88 -20.43 19.91
CA GLU A 323 9.20 -20.20 20.49
C GLU A 323 10.35 -20.54 19.53
N LEU A 324 10.20 -21.61 18.75
CA LEU A 324 11.22 -22.03 17.77
C LEU A 324 11.25 -21.10 16.56
N LEU A 325 10.12 -20.54 16.16
CA LEU A 325 10.07 -19.55 15.09
C LEU A 325 10.63 -18.22 15.58
N ILE A 326 10.30 -17.81 16.82
CA ILE A 326 10.82 -16.57 17.43
C ILE A 326 12.35 -16.62 17.55
N ASP A 327 12.93 -17.79 17.86
CA ASP A 327 14.39 -17.95 17.89
C ASP A 327 15.05 -17.71 16.51
N VAL A 328 14.44 -18.23 15.43
CA VAL A 328 14.87 -17.94 14.05
C VAL A 328 14.73 -16.43 13.75
N LEU A 329 13.60 -15.84 14.09
CA LEU A 329 13.33 -14.41 13.87
C LEU A 329 14.31 -13.52 14.65
N ALA A 330 14.67 -13.90 15.88
CA ALA A 330 15.67 -13.17 16.65
C ALA A 330 17.04 -13.15 15.95
N ARG A 331 17.44 -14.26 15.34
CA ARG A 331 18.68 -14.35 14.55
C ARG A 331 18.58 -13.55 13.25
N LEU A 332 17.44 -13.60 12.53
CA LEU A 332 17.21 -12.77 11.36
C LEU A 332 17.30 -11.28 11.70
N ARG A 333 16.71 -10.85 12.83
CA ARG A 333 16.85 -9.48 13.34
C ARG A 333 18.31 -9.11 13.60
N MET A 334 19.07 -9.99 14.26
CA MET A 334 20.51 -9.77 14.51
C MET A 334 21.33 -9.69 13.21
N PHE A 335 20.81 -10.23 12.12
CA PHE A 335 21.41 -10.13 10.78
C PHE A 335 21.01 -8.85 10.03
N GLY A 336 20.12 -8.04 10.60
CA GLY A 336 19.68 -6.76 10.03
C GLY A 336 18.34 -6.80 9.31
N PHE A 337 17.57 -7.88 9.41
CA PHE A 337 16.23 -7.95 8.85
C PHE A 337 15.23 -7.15 9.68
N ARG A 338 14.29 -6.51 9.00
CA ARG A 338 13.10 -5.91 9.63
C ARG A 338 12.00 -6.95 9.74
N LEU A 339 11.26 -6.94 10.83
CA LEU A 339 10.24 -7.94 11.12
C LEU A 339 8.86 -7.29 11.29
N LEU A 340 7.88 -7.75 10.53
CA LEU A 340 6.47 -7.47 10.73
C LEU A 340 5.78 -8.74 11.24
N LEU A 341 5.35 -8.73 12.49
CA LEU A 341 4.72 -9.87 13.15
C LEU A 341 3.22 -9.61 13.28
N VAL A 342 2.44 -10.46 12.64
CA VAL A 342 0.98 -10.37 12.61
C VAL A 342 0.39 -11.48 13.48
N PHE A 343 -0.43 -11.08 14.43
CA PHE A 343 -1.19 -11.95 15.32
C PHE A 343 -2.67 -11.84 15.01
N ARG A 344 -3.43 -12.90 15.22
CA ARG A 344 -4.89 -12.87 15.13
C ARG A 344 -5.51 -12.31 16.41
N HIS A 345 -4.85 -12.55 17.56
CA HIS A 345 -5.31 -12.14 18.89
C HIS A 345 -4.15 -11.59 19.71
N GLU A 346 -4.47 -10.71 20.66
CA GLU A 346 -3.52 -10.30 21.70
C GLU A 346 -3.39 -11.40 22.77
N GLY A 347 -2.18 -11.58 23.27
CA GLY A 347 -1.92 -12.51 24.35
C GLY A 347 -1.34 -13.85 23.90
N GLY A 348 -1.17 -14.76 24.86
CA GLY A 348 -0.55 -16.06 24.65
C GLY A 348 0.99 -16.05 24.67
N PRO A 349 1.60 -17.26 24.67
CA PRO A 349 3.05 -17.42 24.80
C PRO A 349 3.84 -16.76 23.66
N GLY A 350 3.37 -16.94 22.41
CA GLY A 350 4.00 -16.35 21.22
C GLY A 350 3.99 -14.83 21.23
N TRP A 351 2.88 -14.22 21.70
CA TRP A 351 2.76 -12.76 21.87
C TRP A 351 3.76 -12.23 22.90
N THR A 352 3.81 -12.83 24.08
CA THR A 352 4.72 -12.43 25.15
C THR A 352 6.17 -12.59 24.73
N ALA A 353 6.52 -13.75 24.18
CA ALA A 353 7.88 -14.02 23.71
C ALA A 353 8.31 -13.07 22.58
N SER A 354 7.42 -12.76 21.63
CA SER A 354 7.73 -11.79 20.56
C SER A 354 7.99 -10.38 21.10
N ARG A 355 7.25 -9.96 22.12
CA ARG A 355 7.48 -8.65 22.76
C ARG A 355 8.80 -8.62 23.52
N ASP A 356 9.12 -9.67 24.27
CA ASP A 356 10.29 -9.71 25.15
C ASP A 356 11.59 -10.04 24.40
N LEU A 357 11.54 -10.93 23.43
CA LEU A 357 12.74 -11.41 22.73
C LEU A 357 12.99 -10.72 21.37
N LEU A 358 11.99 -10.10 20.76
CA LEU A 358 12.13 -9.42 19.48
C LEU A 358 11.91 -7.91 19.57
N LEU A 359 10.74 -7.47 20.04
CA LEU A 359 10.37 -6.06 20.00
C LEU A 359 11.22 -5.23 20.97
N ARG A 360 11.28 -5.63 22.25
CA ARG A 360 12.01 -4.89 23.26
C ARG A 360 13.50 -4.74 22.95
N PRO A 361 14.25 -5.81 22.63
CA PRO A 361 15.65 -5.66 22.23
C PRO A 361 15.84 -4.82 20.96
N ALA A 362 14.93 -4.95 19.98
CA ALA A 362 14.99 -4.16 18.77
C ALA A 362 14.81 -2.65 19.02
N LEU A 363 13.88 -2.28 19.91
CA LEU A 363 13.68 -0.88 20.28
C LEU A 363 14.84 -0.32 21.09
N LEU A 364 15.49 -1.13 21.95
CA LEU A 364 16.69 -0.75 22.67
C LEU A 364 17.86 -0.46 21.71
N ASP A 365 18.15 -1.41 20.81
CA ASP A 365 19.21 -1.26 19.79
C ASP A 365 18.93 -0.05 18.88
N HIS A 366 17.65 0.16 18.52
CA HIS A 366 17.25 1.29 17.69
C HIS A 366 17.44 2.64 18.43
N ALA A 367 17.04 2.72 19.70
CA ALA A 367 17.27 3.92 20.53
C ALA A 367 18.77 4.22 20.65
N ASP A 368 19.61 3.22 20.87
CA ASP A 368 21.06 3.39 20.98
C ASP A 368 21.65 3.86 19.61
N THR A 369 21.16 3.34 18.49
CA THR A 369 21.54 3.81 17.15
C THR A 369 21.18 5.27 16.90
N LEU A 370 19.95 5.67 17.27
CA LEU A 370 19.51 7.06 17.13
C LEU A 370 20.28 8.01 18.05
N LEU A 371 20.64 7.58 19.26
CA LEU A 371 21.50 8.33 20.16
C LEU A 371 22.87 8.62 19.55
N ASP A 372 23.49 7.62 18.95
CA ASP A 372 24.79 7.78 18.31
C ASP A 372 24.71 8.66 17.04
N ARG A 373 23.59 8.60 16.30
CA ARG A 373 23.31 9.52 15.18
C ARG A 373 23.15 10.94 15.68
N LEU A 374 22.33 11.15 16.72
CA LEU A 374 22.11 12.47 17.30
C LEU A 374 23.41 13.11 17.79
N ARG A 375 24.24 12.36 18.51
CA ARG A 375 25.55 12.83 18.96
C ARG A 375 26.43 13.26 17.81
N ARG A 376 26.49 12.47 16.73
CA ARG A 376 27.24 12.84 15.52
C ARG A 376 26.69 14.08 14.84
N ALA A 377 25.37 14.22 14.78
CA ALA A 377 24.70 15.36 14.16
C ALA A 377 24.95 16.66 14.97
N GLU A 378 24.86 16.60 16.30
CA GLU A 378 25.17 17.72 17.19
C GLU A 378 26.62 18.14 17.04
N PHE A 379 27.56 17.20 17.06
CA PHE A 379 28.98 17.46 16.87
C PHE A 379 29.30 18.07 15.49
N GLY A 380 28.74 17.49 14.41
CA GLY A 380 28.89 18.02 13.06
C GLY A 380 28.32 19.43 12.90
N ARG A 381 27.23 19.76 13.64
CA ARG A 381 26.65 21.10 13.66
C ARG A 381 27.58 22.10 14.38
N ALA A 382 28.18 21.70 15.49
CA ALA A 382 29.12 22.54 16.24
C ALA A 382 30.36 22.87 15.40
N ILE A 383 30.94 21.88 14.70
CA ILE A 383 32.05 22.12 13.78
C ILE A 383 31.68 23.13 12.68
N ARG A 384 30.51 22.98 12.06
CA ARG A 384 30.05 23.89 10.99
C ARG A 384 29.81 25.35 11.47
N ARG A 385 29.68 25.56 12.76
CA ARG A 385 29.46 26.88 13.38
C ARG A 385 30.74 27.52 13.93
N ASP A 386 31.91 26.93 13.69
CA ASP A 386 33.19 27.35 14.27
C ASP A 386 33.19 27.51 15.81
N ILE A 387 32.30 26.78 16.51
CA ILE A 387 32.16 26.82 17.96
C ILE A 387 33.04 25.71 18.60
N VAL A 388 34.27 25.55 18.14
CA VAL A 388 35.14 24.51 18.71
C VAL A 388 36.21 25.16 19.57
N ASP A 389 35.78 25.67 20.72
CA ASP A 389 36.69 25.83 21.85
C ASP A 389 36.60 24.56 22.72
N SER A 390 37.74 24.03 23.16
CA SER A 390 37.83 22.77 23.90
C SER A 390 37.01 22.75 25.21
N ALA A 391 36.70 23.93 25.77
CA ALA A 391 35.82 24.11 26.94
C ALA A 391 34.31 23.95 26.59
N SER A 392 33.93 24.09 25.34
CA SER A 392 32.53 24.04 24.86
C SER A 392 32.08 22.65 24.44
N LEU A 393 32.96 21.65 24.31
CA LEU A 393 32.67 20.28 23.88
C LEU A 393 31.62 19.59 24.77
N GLY A 394 31.58 19.89 26.08
CA GLY A 394 30.59 19.31 26.98
C GLY A 394 29.16 19.81 26.74
N SER A 395 28.98 21.04 26.22
CA SER A 395 27.65 21.60 25.95
C SER A 395 27.13 21.23 24.57
N VAL A 396 28.00 20.78 23.67
CA VAL A 396 27.67 20.46 22.26
C VAL A 396 26.81 19.22 22.13
N THR A 397 26.97 18.24 23.03
CA THR A 397 26.23 16.97 23.03
C THR A 397 25.17 16.89 24.13
N GLU A 398 24.76 18.01 24.69
CA GLU A 398 23.85 18.06 25.86
C GLU A 398 22.52 17.33 25.62
N THR A 399 21.94 17.45 24.43
CA THR A 399 20.66 16.80 24.09
C THR A 399 20.83 15.29 24.01
N ALA A 400 21.89 14.81 23.34
CA ALA A 400 22.19 13.40 23.26
C ALA A 400 22.51 12.79 24.63
N ASP A 401 23.25 13.53 25.48
CA ASP A 401 23.60 13.06 26.83
C ASP A 401 22.38 13.00 27.78
N ARG A 402 21.42 13.95 27.63
CA ARG A 402 20.13 13.92 28.34
C ARG A 402 19.32 12.67 27.94
N HIS A 403 19.20 12.39 26.65
CA HIS A 403 18.51 11.20 26.19
C HIS A 403 19.23 9.90 26.59
N ARG A 404 20.57 9.90 26.63
CA ARG A 404 21.34 8.76 27.13
C ARG A 404 21.10 8.50 28.62
N ALA A 405 20.96 9.54 29.44
CA ALA A 405 20.56 9.38 30.83
C ALA A 405 19.16 8.75 30.95
N THR A 406 18.20 9.24 30.15
CA THR A 406 16.85 8.65 30.06
C THR A 406 16.93 7.17 29.64
N ARG A 407 17.74 6.84 28.63
CA ARG A 407 17.92 5.46 28.15
C ARG A 407 18.44 4.52 29.24
N ARG A 408 19.42 4.95 30.04
CA ARG A 408 19.94 4.16 31.18
C ARG A 408 18.86 3.92 32.25
N HIS A 409 18.05 4.92 32.53
CA HIS A 409 16.97 4.76 33.51
C HIS A 409 15.93 3.71 33.09
N LEU A 410 15.78 3.44 31.78
CA LEU A 410 14.87 2.40 31.31
C LEU A 410 15.32 0.98 31.68
N ASP A 411 16.59 0.78 31.98
CA ASP A 411 17.10 -0.53 32.42
C ASP A 411 16.64 -0.87 33.84
N ASP A 412 16.26 0.14 34.63
CA ASP A 412 15.74 -0.01 35.99
C ASP A 412 14.22 -0.25 36.01
N VAL A 413 13.52 -0.06 34.91
CA VAL A 413 12.05 -0.23 34.80
C VAL A 413 11.70 -1.72 34.79
N ARG A 414 11.07 -2.21 35.86
CA ARG A 414 10.72 -3.64 36.00
C ARG A 414 9.50 -4.07 35.20
N ASP A 415 8.54 -3.18 34.99
CA ASP A 415 7.34 -3.49 34.21
C ASP A 415 7.65 -3.44 32.71
N PRO A 416 7.57 -4.58 31.98
CA PRO A 416 7.88 -4.63 30.56
C PRO A 416 6.97 -3.73 29.70
N GLN A 417 5.70 -3.57 30.10
CA GLN A 417 4.75 -2.72 29.36
C GLN A 417 5.09 -1.24 29.51
N GLN A 418 5.41 -0.83 30.73
CA GLN A 418 5.87 0.53 31.02
C GLN A 418 7.19 0.82 30.29
N GLN A 419 8.12 -0.12 30.31
CA GLN A 419 9.40 -0.01 29.60
C GLN A 419 9.22 0.21 28.10
N LEU A 420 8.36 -0.59 27.43
CA LEU A 420 8.05 -0.42 26.01
C LEU A 420 7.42 0.94 25.69
N THR A 421 6.54 1.42 26.56
CA THR A 421 5.90 2.74 26.42
C THR A 421 6.93 3.87 26.48
N LEU A 422 7.83 3.82 27.47
CA LEU A 422 8.89 4.80 27.64
C LEU A 422 9.93 4.74 26.53
N LEU A 423 10.31 3.54 26.03
CA LEU A 423 11.20 3.37 24.89
C LEU A 423 10.64 4.03 23.63
N ARG A 424 9.36 3.81 23.33
CA ARG A 424 8.71 4.46 22.18
C ARG A 424 8.65 5.99 22.32
N ALA A 425 8.47 6.49 23.55
CA ALA A 425 8.53 7.93 23.83
C ALA A 425 9.93 8.48 23.57
N LEU A 426 10.97 7.79 24.05
CA LEU A 426 12.38 8.15 23.82
C LEU A 426 12.71 8.16 22.32
N ILE A 427 12.36 7.12 21.58
CA ILE A 427 12.61 7.03 20.12
C ILE A 427 11.95 8.20 19.40
N ARG A 428 10.71 8.55 19.74
CA ARG A 428 10.01 9.71 19.14
C ARG A 428 10.73 11.02 19.43
N ALA A 429 11.21 11.21 20.65
CA ALA A 429 11.97 12.40 21.04
C ALA A 429 13.31 12.48 20.28
N LEU A 430 14.04 11.38 20.17
CA LEU A 430 15.29 11.29 19.41
C LEU A 430 15.09 11.63 17.92
N ARG A 431 14.04 11.11 17.29
CA ARG A 431 13.71 11.43 15.90
C ARG A 431 13.38 12.92 15.70
N ALA A 432 12.62 13.51 16.63
CA ALA A 432 12.30 14.93 16.61
C ALA A 432 13.56 15.80 16.72
N ASP A 433 14.51 15.41 17.56
CA ASP A 433 15.76 16.14 17.73
C ASP A 433 16.71 15.96 16.54
N LEU A 434 16.80 14.77 15.95
CA LEU A 434 17.53 14.52 14.71
C LEU A 434 16.99 15.38 13.55
N SER A 435 15.66 15.44 13.39
CA SER A 435 15.04 16.30 12.37
C SER A 435 15.38 17.78 12.56
N ARG A 436 15.45 18.25 13.82
CA ARG A 436 15.92 19.61 14.14
C ARG A 436 17.41 19.82 13.87
N CYS A 437 18.20 18.77 13.91
CA CYS A 437 19.61 18.79 13.54
C CYS A 437 19.85 18.82 12.02
N GLY A 438 18.83 18.61 11.20
CA GLY A 438 18.94 18.59 9.73
C GLY A 438 19.49 17.25 9.23
N ASP A 439 19.52 16.23 10.07
CA ASP A 439 19.84 14.85 9.71
C ASP A 439 18.51 14.13 9.39
N ARG A 440 18.21 14.00 8.07
CA ARG A 440 17.06 13.24 7.55
C ARG A 440 17.54 11.94 6.95
#